data_275fa2e59dc74ceb7f33c1f4a3820f0d
#
_entry.id   275fa2e59dc74ceb7f33c1f4a3820f0d
#
_cell.length_a   1.000
_cell.length_b   1.000
_cell.length_c   1.000
_cell.angle_alpha   90.00
_cell.angle_beta   90.00
_cell.angle_gamma   90.00
#
_symmetry.space_group_name_H-M   'P 1'
#
loop_
_entity.id
_entity.type
_entity.pdbx_description
1 polymer ?
#
loop_
_entity_poly.entity_id
_entity_poly.type
_entity_poly.pdbx_seq_one_letter_code
_entity_poly.pdbx_strand_id
1 'polypeptide(L)'
;MKVSVVGGGPGGLYFALLAKKAWPRWDITVYERNRPDDTFGFGVVFSDQTLDTFKACDPVTYERIRRRFAYWGDVDVVYKGKVMRSGGNGFCGCSRPRSCRMLSSATSRTSPNSRTRT
;
A
#
# COMPACT_ATOMS: atom_id res chain seq x y z
N MET A 1 -4.36 23.26 -8.24
CA MET A 1 -5.61 22.56 -7.87
C MET A 1 -5.43 22.01 -6.47
N LYS A 2 -6.50 22.01 -5.65
CA LYS A 2 -6.52 21.35 -4.33
C LYS A 2 -7.25 20.02 -4.46
N VAL A 3 -6.67 18.95 -3.96
CA VAL A 3 -7.22 17.59 -4.02
C VAL A 3 -7.26 17.01 -2.61
N SER A 4 -8.41 16.50 -2.21
CA SER A 4 -8.60 15.80 -0.95
C SER A 4 -8.79 14.31 -1.22
N VAL A 5 -7.93 13.48 -0.65
CA VAL A 5 -8.01 12.02 -0.72
C VAL A 5 -8.53 11.52 0.62
N VAL A 6 -9.64 10.80 0.60
CA VAL A 6 -10.23 10.21 1.81
C VAL A 6 -9.83 8.73 1.89
N GLY A 7 -9.07 8.39 2.91
CA GLY A 7 -8.49 7.09 3.14
C GLY A 7 -6.99 7.04 2.84
N GLY A 8 -6.19 6.79 3.87
CA GLY A 8 -4.73 6.63 3.81
C GLY A 8 -4.28 5.19 3.60
N GLY A 9 -5.15 4.33 3.09
CA GLY A 9 -4.78 2.98 2.69
C GLY A 9 -3.85 2.95 1.47
N PRO A 10 -3.36 1.76 1.05
CA PRO A 10 -2.40 1.63 -0.06
C PRO A 10 -2.83 2.33 -1.33
N GLY A 11 -4.11 2.23 -1.71
CA GLY A 11 -4.64 2.86 -2.92
C GLY A 11 -4.64 4.40 -2.83
N GLY A 12 -5.11 4.96 -1.71
CA GLY A 12 -5.15 6.42 -1.51
C GLY A 12 -3.75 7.04 -1.47
N LEU A 13 -2.82 6.39 -0.76
CA LEU A 13 -1.43 6.84 -0.70
C LEU A 13 -0.72 6.74 -2.05
N TYR A 14 -0.94 5.64 -2.77
CA TYR A 14 -0.32 5.45 -4.08
C TYR A 14 -0.88 6.44 -5.11
N PHE A 15 -2.19 6.66 -5.11
CA PHE A 15 -2.81 7.71 -5.93
C PHE A 15 -2.21 9.09 -5.62
N ALA A 16 -2.14 9.47 -4.34
CA ALA A 16 -1.58 10.76 -3.94
C ALA A 16 -0.12 10.93 -4.40
N LEU A 17 0.68 9.85 -4.30
CA LEU A 17 2.05 9.83 -4.77
C LEU A 17 2.15 10.07 -6.28
N LEU A 18 1.40 9.29 -7.08
CA LEU A 18 1.42 9.40 -8.54
C LEU A 18 0.90 10.77 -8.99
N ALA A 19 -0.19 11.23 -8.40
CA ALA A 19 -0.76 12.54 -8.71
C ALA A 19 0.23 13.68 -8.38
N LYS A 20 0.93 13.58 -7.25
CA LYS A 20 1.96 14.58 -6.89
C LYS A 20 3.16 14.57 -7.82
N LYS A 21 3.55 13.40 -8.35
CA LYS A 21 4.61 13.30 -9.37
C LYS A 21 4.16 13.87 -10.70
N ALA A 22 2.95 13.56 -11.13
CA ALA A 22 2.43 14.04 -12.41
C ALA A 22 2.14 15.56 -12.38
N TRP A 23 1.66 16.06 -11.26
CA TRP A 23 1.29 17.46 -11.07
C TRP A 23 1.90 18.04 -9.79
N PRO A 24 3.17 18.44 -9.79
CA PRO A 24 3.87 18.93 -8.59
C PRO A 24 3.23 20.16 -7.94
N ARG A 25 2.49 20.96 -8.71
CA ARG A 25 1.82 22.17 -8.22
C ARG A 25 0.47 21.89 -7.51
N TRP A 26 -0.02 20.66 -7.55
CA TRP A 26 -1.25 20.31 -6.86
C TRP A 26 -1.01 20.25 -5.34
N ASP A 27 -1.94 20.83 -4.60
CA ASP A 27 -1.98 20.70 -3.15
C ASP A 27 -2.85 19.47 -2.82
N ILE A 28 -2.18 18.39 -2.42
CA ILE A 28 -2.84 17.09 -2.18
C ILE A 28 -2.81 16.80 -0.69
N THR A 29 -3.98 16.64 -0.10
CA THR A 29 -4.15 16.30 1.31
C THR A 29 -4.81 14.93 1.43
N VAL A 30 -4.19 14.03 2.20
CA VAL A 30 -4.75 12.70 2.50
C VAL A 30 -5.31 12.71 3.92
N TYR A 31 -6.57 12.34 4.05
CA TYR A 31 -7.26 12.22 5.34
C TYR A 31 -7.36 10.75 5.71
N GLU A 32 -6.80 10.37 6.84
CA GLU A 32 -6.88 9.02 7.39
C GLU A 32 -7.38 9.09 8.84
N ARG A 33 -8.34 8.23 9.16
CA ARG A 33 -8.95 8.17 10.51
C ARG A 33 -8.11 7.38 11.52
N ASN A 34 -7.32 6.44 11.02
CA ASN A 34 -6.52 5.54 11.85
C ASN A 34 -5.15 6.16 12.14
N ARG A 35 -4.53 5.71 13.21
CA ARG A 35 -3.17 6.16 13.56
C ARG A 35 -2.15 5.60 12.56
N PRO A 36 -1.01 6.28 12.34
CA PRO A 36 0.03 5.80 11.42
C PRO A 36 0.60 4.43 11.77
N ASP A 37 0.47 4.02 13.03
CA ASP A 37 0.99 2.75 13.55
C ASP A 37 -0.07 1.63 13.58
N ASP A 38 -1.32 1.96 13.29
CA ASP A 38 -2.40 0.98 13.24
C ASP A 38 -2.20 0.05 12.04
N THR A 39 -2.36 -1.25 12.29
CA THR A 39 -2.18 -2.30 11.29
C THR A 39 -3.43 -3.14 11.24
N PHE A 40 -3.92 -3.36 10.04
CA PHE A 40 -5.08 -4.21 9.79
C PHE A 40 -4.66 -5.42 8.97
N GLY A 41 -4.90 -6.62 9.52
CA GLY A 41 -4.59 -7.88 8.87
C GLY A 41 -3.09 -8.25 8.86
N PHE A 42 -2.77 -9.30 8.12
CA PHE A 42 -1.43 -9.90 8.08
C PHE A 42 -0.54 -9.35 6.97
N GLY A 43 -1.08 -8.55 6.07
CA GLY A 43 -0.38 -8.00 4.92
C GLY A 43 -1.25 -7.94 3.67
N VAL A 44 -0.67 -7.50 2.58
CA VAL A 44 -1.32 -7.42 1.26
C VAL A 44 -0.56 -8.31 0.30
N VAL A 45 -1.29 -9.15 -0.41
CA VAL A 45 -0.74 -10.01 -1.48
C VAL A 45 -0.95 -9.32 -2.82
N PHE A 46 0.09 -9.28 -3.61
CA PHE A 46 0.05 -8.73 -4.97
C PHE A 46 0.31 -9.83 -5.99
N SER A 47 -0.47 -9.84 -7.06
CA SER A 47 -0.19 -10.65 -8.24
C SER A 47 0.89 -10.00 -9.11
N ASP A 48 1.56 -10.79 -9.93
CA ASP A 48 2.56 -10.28 -10.88
C ASP A 48 1.97 -9.20 -11.80
N GLN A 49 0.75 -9.38 -12.27
CA GLN A 49 0.05 -8.39 -13.10
C GLN A 49 -0.10 -7.03 -12.39
N THR A 50 -0.41 -7.04 -11.09
CA THR A 50 -0.50 -5.80 -10.30
C THR A 50 0.87 -5.15 -10.18
N LEU A 51 1.91 -5.94 -10.00
CA LEU A 51 3.28 -5.46 -9.91
C LEU A 51 3.80 -4.87 -11.22
N ASP A 52 3.46 -5.50 -12.34
CA ASP A 52 3.80 -4.97 -13.66
C ASP A 52 3.13 -3.61 -13.90
N THR A 53 1.89 -3.45 -13.45
CA THR A 53 1.20 -2.15 -13.48
C THR A 53 1.93 -1.11 -12.64
N PHE A 54 2.36 -1.46 -11.43
CA PHE A 54 3.14 -0.54 -10.57
C PHE A 54 4.47 -0.17 -11.22
N LYS A 55 5.15 -1.15 -11.82
CA LYS A 55 6.41 -0.92 -12.54
C LYS A 55 6.24 0.00 -13.73
N ALA A 56 5.16 -0.16 -14.49
CA ALA A 56 4.86 0.69 -15.64
C ALA A 56 4.52 2.13 -15.22
N CYS A 57 3.74 2.30 -14.14
CA CYS A 57 3.33 3.62 -13.65
C CYS A 57 4.47 4.40 -12.97
N ASP A 58 5.29 3.73 -12.17
CA ASP A 58 6.36 4.35 -11.38
C ASP A 58 7.47 3.36 -11.05
N PRO A 59 8.45 3.17 -11.93
CA PRO A 59 9.55 2.23 -11.74
C PRO A 59 10.36 2.50 -10.45
N VAL A 60 10.54 3.76 -10.09
CA VAL A 60 11.35 4.15 -8.93
C VAL A 60 10.69 3.71 -7.62
N THR A 61 9.39 3.98 -7.47
CA THR A 61 8.65 3.55 -6.29
C THR A 61 8.47 2.03 -6.27
N TYR A 62 8.23 1.42 -7.44
CA TYR A 62 8.16 -0.03 -7.58
C TYR A 62 9.41 -0.72 -7.03
N GLU A 63 10.62 -0.30 -7.41
CA GLU A 63 11.85 -0.90 -6.92
C GLU A 63 12.03 -0.75 -5.39
N ARG A 64 11.61 0.37 -4.82
CA ARG A 64 11.63 0.56 -3.36
C ARG A 64 10.67 -0.37 -2.62
N ILE A 65 9.47 -0.58 -3.17
CA ILE A 65 8.47 -1.47 -2.61
C ILE A 65 8.93 -2.92 -2.75
N ARG A 66 9.38 -3.31 -3.95
CA ARG A 66 9.82 -4.67 -4.28
C ARG A 66 10.90 -5.21 -3.34
N ARG A 67 11.85 -4.39 -2.93
CA ARG A 67 12.92 -4.78 -1.99
C ARG A 67 12.43 -5.19 -0.59
N ARG A 68 11.17 -4.94 -0.28
CA ARG A 68 10.55 -5.22 1.02
C ARG A 68 9.50 -6.31 0.97
N PHE A 69 9.31 -6.93 -0.18
CA PHE A 69 8.38 -8.01 -0.34
C PHE A 69 8.98 -9.36 0.07
N ALA A 70 8.12 -10.20 0.65
CA ALA A 70 8.36 -11.64 0.70
C ALA A 70 7.80 -12.25 -0.58
N TYR A 71 8.55 -13.12 -1.22
CA TYR A 71 8.18 -13.80 -2.47
C TYR A 71 7.97 -15.28 -2.20
N TRP A 72 6.93 -15.84 -2.82
CA TRP A 72 6.68 -17.28 -2.83
C TRP A 72 6.08 -17.69 -4.18
N GLY A 73 6.40 -18.92 -4.62
CA GLY A 73 5.96 -19.42 -5.93
C GLY A 73 4.66 -20.22 -5.86
N ASP A 74 4.45 -20.95 -4.76
CA ASP A 74 3.35 -21.89 -4.64
C ASP A 74 2.48 -21.56 -3.42
N VAL A 75 1.20 -21.89 -3.54
CA VAL A 75 0.25 -21.86 -2.43
C VAL A 75 -0.29 -23.27 -2.23
N ASP A 76 -0.10 -23.83 -1.05
CA ASP A 76 -0.66 -25.11 -0.68
C ASP A 76 -2.01 -24.94 0.03
N VAL A 77 -3.04 -25.57 -0.50
CA VAL A 77 -4.35 -25.64 0.15
C VAL A 77 -4.47 -27.01 0.80
N VAL A 78 -4.64 -27.02 2.10
CA VAL A 78 -4.84 -28.26 2.88
C VAL A 78 -6.31 -28.42 3.20
N TYR A 79 -6.93 -29.47 2.68
CA TYR A 79 -8.32 -29.83 2.94
C TYR A 79 -8.44 -31.30 3.30
N LYS A 80 -8.99 -31.59 4.47
CA LYS A 80 -9.20 -32.97 4.98
C LYS A 80 -7.95 -33.86 4.88
N GLY A 81 -6.77 -33.29 5.23
CA GLY A 81 -5.50 -34.02 5.16
C GLY A 81 -4.91 -34.18 3.76
N LYS A 82 -5.57 -33.70 2.72
CA LYS A 82 -5.03 -33.67 1.34
C LYS A 82 -4.42 -32.30 1.09
N VAL A 83 -3.20 -32.31 0.55
CA VAL A 83 -2.48 -31.10 0.12
C VAL A 83 -2.69 -30.94 -1.37
N MET A 84 -3.24 -29.81 -1.77
CA MET A 84 -3.36 -29.42 -3.17
C MET A 84 -2.42 -28.26 -3.39
N ARG A 85 -1.37 -28.46 -4.17
CA ARG A 85 -0.41 -27.44 -4.54
C ARG A 85 -0.91 -26.70 -5.77
N SER A 86 -1.07 -25.40 -5.66
CA SER A 86 -1.34 -24.53 -6.79
C SER A 86 -0.03 -23.94 -7.26
N GLY A 87 0.48 -24.45 -8.37
CA GLY A 87 1.56 -23.78 -9.09
C GLY A 87 1.04 -22.44 -9.63
N GLY A 88 1.59 -21.35 -9.20
CA GLY A 88 1.18 -20.00 -9.62
C GLY A 88 2.37 -19.20 -10.15
N ASN A 89 2.06 -18.16 -10.89
CA ASN A 89 3.03 -17.15 -11.29
C ASN A 89 3.33 -16.26 -10.07
N GLY A 90 4.19 -16.68 -9.18
CA GLY A 90 4.71 -15.95 -8.05
C GLY A 90 3.76 -14.95 -7.36
N PHE A 91 3.76 -14.94 -6.06
CA PHE A 91 3.05 -13.95 -5.28
C PHE A 91 4.06 -13.20 -4.42
N CYS A 92 3.75 -11.96 -4.10
CA CYS A 92 4.54 -11.22 -3.13
C CYS A 92 3.63 -10.49 -2.14
N GLY A 93 4.12 -10.32 -0.94
CA GLY A 93 3.37 -9.66 0.10
C GLY A 93 4.24 -8.80 1.00
N CYS A 94 3.67 -7.76 1.54
CA CYS A 94 4.28 -6.94 2.57
C CYS A 94 3.67 -7.30 3.93
N SER A 95 4.47 -7.85 4.82
CA SER A 95 4.01 -8.38 6.11
C SER A 95 4.16 -7.45 7.30
N ARG A 96 4.61 -6.19 7.12
CA ARG A 96 4.78 -5.26 8.24
C ARG A 96 4.49 -3.79 7.89
N PRO A 97 3.78 -3.07 8.77
CA PRO A 97 3.39 -1.66 8.56
C PRO A 97 4.57 -0.69 8.55
N ARG A 98 5.69 -1.05 9.15
CA ARG A 98 6.92 -0.22 9.12
C ARG A 98 7.44 0.02 7.70
N SER A 99 6.99 -0.77 6.74
CA SER A 99 7.37 -0.62 5.33
C SER A 99 6.52 0.44 4.60
N CYS A 100 5.32 0.73 5.08
CA CYS A 100 4.45 1.78 4.52
C CYS A 100 4.88 3.20 4.90
N ARG A 101 5.76 3.36 5.89
CA ARG A 101 6.30 4.68 6.29
C ARG A 101 7.00 5.43 5.15
N MET A 102 7.40 4.76 4.08
CA MET A 102 8.09 5.43 2.97
C MET A 102 7.18 6.20 2.02
N LEU A 103 5.87 5.96 2.06
CA LEU A 103 4.93 6.73 1.25
C LEU A 103 4.45 8.00 1.95
N SER A 104 4.69 8.13 3.25
CA SER A 104 4.22 9.25 4.08
C SER A 104 5.08 10.52 4.01
N SER A 105 6.15 10.56 3.22
CA SER A 105 6.92 11.79 3.01
C SER A 105 6.24 12.80 2.08
N ALA A 106 5.09 12.47 1.51
CA ALA A 106 4.22 13.43 0.87
C ALA A 106 3.31 14.02 1.96
N THR A 107 3.77 15.07 2.59
CA THR A 107 3.07 16.04 3.47
C THR A 107 1.75 15.56 4.07
N SER A 108 1.79 14.64 5.04
CA SER A 108 0.63 14.36 5.88
C SER A 108 0.51 15.44 6.93
N ARG A 109 -0.31 16.43 6.69
CA ARG A 109 -0.82 17.27 7.78
C ARG A 109 -1.95 16.48 8.44
N THR A 110 -1.63 15.76 9.49
CA THR A 110 -2.61 15.28 10.46
C THR A 110 -3.16 16.49 11.17
N SER A 111 -4.41 16.84 10.91
CA SER A 111 -5.14 17.79 11.72
C SER A 111 -5.60 17.10 13.01
N PRO A 112 -5.20 17.57 14.21
CA PRO A 112 -5.71 17.03 15.45
C PRO A 112 -7.08 17.68 15.73
N ASN A 113 -8.15 17.04 15.31
CA ASN A 113 -9.48 17.46 15.73
C ASN A 113 -10.16 16.36 16.54
N SER A 114 -9.64 16.15 17.77
CA SER A 114 -10.36 15.45 18.82
C SER A 114 -11.27 16.47 19.53
N ARG A 115 -12.46 16.70 19.04
CA ARG A 115 -13.51 17.27 19.88
C ARG A 115 -14.20 16.15 20.63
N THR A 116 -13.72 15.87 21.83
CA THR A 116 -14.50 15.29 22.92
C THR A 116 -15.70 16.20 23.17
N ARG A 117 -16.91 15.69 22.98
CA ARG A 117 -18.11 16.24 23.61
C ARG A 117 -18.40 15.41 24.85
N THR A 118 -18.34 16.04 25.98
CA THR A 118 -19.06 15.73 27.21
C THR A 118 -20.54 15.60 26.96
#